data_eccb56cdc0afb445b491d103babb188c
#
_entry.id   eccb56cdc0afb445b491d103babb188c
#
_cell.length_a   1.000
_cell.length_b   1.000
_cell.length_c   1.000
_cell.angle_alpha   90.00
_cell.angle_beta   90.00
_cell.angle_gamma   90.00
#
_symmetry.space_group_name_H-M   'P 1'
#
loop_
_entity.id
_entity.type
_entity.pdbx_description
1 polymer ?
#
loop_
_entity_poly.entity_id
_entity_poly.type
_entity_poly.pdbx_seq_one_letter_code
_entity_poly.pdbx_strand_id
1 'polypeptide(L)'
;MSSKDYFDRVAQDWDEMRESFFSDEVREEALSTAAVQKGKTAADIGAGTGFISEGLRQKGLQVIAVDQSEAILKEMKRKFSDIETIDYRVGQAQNLPIPDATVDYAFANMYLHHVEFPSGAIAEMVRILKPSGKLVITDLDEHEFNFLREEHHDRWMGFKRADIEKWFQSAGLRDIHIDSIGTCCEARSSCGSEFASIGIFLASGEK
;
A
#
# COMPACT_ATOMS: atom_id res chain seq x y z
N MET A 1 4.67 18.72 -9.96
CA MET A 1 3.70 17.66 -10.34
C MET A 1 3.31 16.94 -9.06
N SER A 2 2.04 16.60 -8.84
CA SER A 2 1.64 15.84 -7.66
C SER A 2 1.86 14.33 -7.90
N SER A 3 1.89 13.53 -6.82
CA SER A 3 1.93 12.06 -6.92
C SER A 3 0.73 11.54 -7.74
N LYS A 4 -0.47 12.13 -7.56
CA LYS A 4 -1.66 11.83 -8.37
C LYS A 4 -1.41 12.03 -9.87
N ASP A 5 -0.86 13.19 -10.27
CA ASP A 5 -0.60 13.49 -11.69
C ASP A 5 0.43 12.51 -12.30
N TYR A 6 1.38 12.04 -11.51
CA TYR A 6 2.33 11.03 -11.92
C TYR A 6 1.62 9.70 -12.19
N PHE A 7 0.83 9.19 -11.25
CA PHE A 7 0.11 7.93 -11.39
C PHE A 7 -0.97 7.98 -12.48
N ASP A 8 -1.65 9.11 -12.68
CA ASP A 8 -2.57 9.30 -13.81
C ASP A 8 -1.87 9.11 -15.16
N ARG A 9 -0.60 9.52 -15.26
CA ARG A 9 0.20 9.43 -16.49
C ARG A 9 0.74 8.03 -16.77
N VAL A 10 1.20 7.32 -15.74
CA VAL A 10 1.84 6.00 -15.86
C VAL A 10 0.87 4.83 -15.71
N ALA A 11 -0.44 5.10 -15.54
CA ALA A 11 -1.43 4.10 -15.19
C ALA A 11 -1.44 2.86 -16.10
N GLN A 12 -1.23 3.03 -17.41
CA GLN A 12 -1.24 1.92 -18.38
C GLN A 12 0.01 1.04 -18.30
N ASP A 13 1.15 1.62 -17.92
CA ASP A 13 2.45 0.95 -17.88
C ASP A 13 2.82 0.53 -16.44
N TRP A 14 1.96 0.88 -15.46
CA TRP A 14 2.29 0.71 -14.04
C TRP A 14 2.58 -0.73 -13.63
N ASP A 15 1.86 -1.73 -14.15
CA ASP A 15 2.09 -3.14 -13.81
C ASP A 15 3.50 -3.59 -14.22
N GLU A 16 3.94 -3.23 -15.44
CA GLU A 16 5.28 -3.55 -15.93
C GLU A 16 6.37 -2.80 -15.14
N MET A 17 6.14 -1.52 -14.85
CA MET A 17 7.06 -0.71 -14.04
C MET A 17 7.21 -1.29 -12.63
N ARG A 18 6.10 -1.65 -11.97
CA ARG A 18 6.08 -2.21 -10.62
C ARG A 18 6.88 -3.51 -10.53
N GLU A 19 6.77 -4.39 -11.52
CA GLU A 19 7.51 -5.66 -11.52
C GLU A 19 9.02 -5.50 -11.44
N SER A 20 9.55 -4.35 -11.91
CA SER A 20 10.96 -4.03 -11.81
C SER A 20 11.38 -3.56 -10.40
N PHE A 21 10.44 -3.15 -9.55
CA PHE A 21 10.73 -2.59 -8.22
C PHE A 21 10.71 -3.64 -7.11
N PHE A 22 9.74 -4.55 -7.10
CA PHE A 22 9.59 -5.57 -6.07
C PHE A 22 8.80 -6.79 -6.57
N SER A 23 9.08 -7.94 -5.94
CA SER A 23 8.50 -9.23 -6.32
C SER A 23 7.13 -9.51 -5.65
N ASP A 24 6.47 -10.59 -6.10
CA ASP A 24 5.23 -11.08 -5.51
C ASP A 24 5.39 -11.58 -4.07
N GLU A 25 6.61 -11.83 -3.60
CA GLU A 25 6.90 -12.20 -2.20
C GLU A 25 6.40 -11.17 -1.22
N VAL A 26 6.46 -9.86 -1.58
CA VAL A 26 5.95 -8.76 -0.74
C VAL A 26 4.46 -8.94 -0.46
N ARG A 27 3.68 -9.30 -1.48
CA ARG A 27 2.24 -9.56 -1.34
C ARG A 27 1.96 -10.79 -0.48
N GLU A 28 2.62 -11.89 -0.78
CA GLU A 28 2.39 -13.15 -0.06
C GLU A 28 2.74 -13.02 1.43
N GLU A 29 3.83 -12.32 1.75
CA GLU A 29 4.21 -12.06 3.14
C GLU A 29 3.19 -11.14 3.85
N ALA A 30 2.71 -10.09 3.19
CA ALA A 30 1.68 -9.22 3.74
C ALA A 30 0.38 -9.97 4.04
N LEU A 31 -0.08 -10.83 3.14
CA LEU A 31 -1.30 -11.63 3.32
C LEU A 31 -1.12 -12.72 4.40
N SER A 32 0.07 -13.32 4.46
CA SER A 32 0.44 -14.32 5.47
C SER A 32 0.44 -13.71 6.87
N THR A 33 1.10 -12.57 7.05
CA THR A 33 1.15 -11.84 8.34
C THR A 33 -0.24 -11.44 8.84
N ALA A 34 -1.11 -10.99 7.95
CA ALA A 34 -2.50 -10.71 8.32
C ALA A 34 -3.30 -11.96 8.67
N ALA A 35 -2.84 -13.15 8.27
CA ALA A 35 -3.57 -14.42 8.38
C ALA A 35 -4.99 -14.31 7.81
N VAL A 36 -5.09 -13.79 6.57
CA VAL A 36 -6.37 -13.47 5.93
C VAL A 36 -7.29 -14.70 5.82
N GLN A 37 -8.59 -14.48 6.01
CA GLN A 37 -9.58 -15.54 6.03
C GLN A 37 -10.61 -15.33 4.91
N LYS A 38 -10.97 -16.41 4.21
CA LYS A 38 -12.01 -16.41 3.18
C LYS A 38 -13.35 -15.86 3.70
N GLY A 39 -14.04 -15.08 2.88
CA GLY A 39 -15.34 -14.50 3.21
C GLY A 39 -15.28 -13.23 4.04
N LYS A 40 -14.09 -12.80 4.45
CA LYS A 40 -13.85 -11.52 5.14
C LYS A 40 -13.74 -10.37 4.13
N THR A 41 -13.77 -9.14 4.65
CA THR A 41 -13.64 -7.91 3.86
C THR A 41 -12.29 -7.26 4.14
N ALA A 42 -11.56 -6.90 3.08
CA ALA A 42 -10.31 -6.16 3.18
C ALA A 42 -10.39 -4.84 2.41
N ALA A 43 -9.70 -3.81 2.90
CA ALA A 43 -9.42 -2.58 2.16
C ALA A 43 -7.98 -2.61 1.64
N ASP A 44 -7.79 -2.26 0.37
CA ASP A 44 -6.50 -2.04 -0.28
C ASP A 44 -6.36 -0.53 -0.55
N ILE A 45 -5.48 0.14 0.21
CA ILE A 45 -5.33 1.60 0.24
C ILE A 45 -4.10 1.99 -0.56
N GLY A 46 -4.30 2.85 -1.58
CA GLY A 46 -3.31 3.06 -2.63
C GLY A 46 -3.24 1.83 -3.53
N ALA A 47 -4.41 1.31 -3.92
CA ALA A 47 -4.53 0.00 -4.58
C ALA A 47 -3.78 -0.09 -5.91
N GLY A 48 -3.49 1.05 -6.57
CA GLY A 48 -2.84 1.06 -7.87
C GLY A 48 -3.63 0.23 -8.89
N THR A 49 -2.93 -0.63 -9.59
CA THR A 49 -3.52 -1.59 -10.55
C THR A 49 -3.93 -2.92 -9.90
N GLY A 50 -3.90 -3.00 -8.55
CA GLY A 50 -4.49 -4.09 -7.78
C GLY A 50 -3.54 -5.21 -7.36
N PHE A 51 -2.29 -4.91 -7.12
CA PHE A 51 -1.29 -5.90 -6.70
C PHE A 51 -1.71 -6.67 -5.42
N ILE A 52 -2.10 -5.98 -4.36
CA ILE A 52 -2.60 -6.60 -3.13
C ILE A 52 -4.02 -7.15 -3.33
N SER A 53 -4.88 -6.39 -4.02
CA SER A 53 -6.26 -6.78 -4.30
C SER A 53 -6.37 -8.12 -5.03
N GLU A 54 -5.45 -8.42 -5.94
CA GLU A 54 -5.40 -9.71 -6.64
C GLU A 54 -5.20 -10.88 -5.67
N GLY A 55 -4.22 -10.79 -4.78
CA GLY A 55 -3.96 -11.81 -3.78
C GLY A 55 -5.12 -11.98 -2.79
N LEU A 56 -5.71 -10.87 -2.31
CA LEU A 56 -6.89 -10.89 -1.43
C LEU A 56 -8.07 -11.61 -2.09
N ARG A 57 -8.35 -11.30 -3.36
CA ARG A 57 -9.39 -11.96 -4.14
C ARG A 57 -9.12 -13.46 -4.31
N GLN A 58 -7.88 -13.83 -4.64
CA GLN A 58 -7.49 -15.25 -4.78
C GLN A 58 -7.69 -16.03 -3.47
N LYS A 59 -7.53 -15.38 -2.32
CA LYS A 59 -7.84 -15.94 -0.98
C LYS A 59 -9.35 -15.90 -0.66
N GLY A 60 -10.20 -15.37 -1.55
CA GLY A 60 -11.66 -15.37 -1.42
C GLY A 60 -12.24 -14.28 -0.51
N LEU A 61 -11.57 -13.13 -0.41
CA LEU A 61 -12.07 -11.96 0.32
C LEU A 61 -12.91 -11.05 -0.59
N GLN A 62 -13.78 -10.25 0.03
CA GLN A 62 -14.35 -9.05 -0.58
C GLN A 62 -13.33 -7.93 -0.45
N VAL A 63 -13.09 -7.17 -1.51
CA VAL A 63 -12.05 -6.13 -1.55
C VAL A 63 -12.69 -4.77 -1.78
N ILE A 64 -12.31 -3.77 -0.97
CA ILE A 64 -12.56 -2.36 -1.22
C ILE A 64 -11.23 -1.75 -1.64
N ALA A 65 -11.08 -1.47 -2.93
CA ALA A 65 -9.88 -0.86 -3.50
C ALA A 65 -10.02 0.67 -3.52
N VAL A 66 -9.12 1.37 -2.86
CA VAL A 66 -9.13 2.84 -2.79
C VAL A 66 -7.85 3.39 -3.39
N ASP A 67 -8.00 4.32 -4.34
CA ASP A 67 -6.89 5.09 -4.89
C ASP A 67 -7.34 6.53 -5.19
N GLN A 68 -6.40 7.48 -5.19
CA GLN A 68 -6.69 8.88 -5.56
C GLN A 68 -6.74 9.10 -7.07
N SER A 69 -6.14 8.22 -7.88
CA SER A 69 -6.11 8.27 -9.32
C SER A 69 -7.27 7.48 -9.93
N GLU A 70 -8.21 8.19 -10.56
CA GLU A 70 -9.28 7.56 -11.33
C GLU A 70 -8.73 6.77 -12.53
N ALA A 71 -7.62 7.25 -13.13
CA ALA A 71 -7.01 6.59 -14.27
C ALA A 71 -6.47 5.22 -13.90
N ILE A 72 -5.76 5.11 -12.76
CA ILE A 72 -5.21 3.83 -12.30
C ILE A 72 -6.30 2.84 -11.87
N LEU A 73 -7.36 3.33 -11.20
CA LEU A 73 -8.53 2.49 -10.88
C LEU A 73 -9.27 2.01 -12.12
N LYS A 74 -9.28 2.80 -13.20
CA LYS A 74 -9.85 2.38 -14.48
C LYS A 74 -9.05 1.23 -15.10
N GLU A 75 -7.73 1.29 -15.05
CA GLU A 75 -6.87 0.19 -15.50
C GLU A 75 -7.05 -1.05 -14.62
N MET A 76 -7.09 -0.89 -13.30
CA MET A 76 -7.42 -1.97 -12.39
C MET A 76 -8.76 -2.62 -12.71
N LYS A 77 -9.81 -1.82 -12.94
CA LYS A 77 -11.15 -2.32 -13.30
C LYS A 77 -11.16 -3.04 -14.65
N ARG A 78 -10.34 -2.58 -15.62
CA ARG A 78 -10.17 -3.28 -16.90
C ARG A 78 -9.50 -4.65 -16.71
N LYS A 79 -8.47 -4.73 -15.86
CA LYS A 79 -7.75 -5.96 -15.52
C LYS A 79 -8.66 -6.99 -14.83
N PHE A 80 -9.57 -6.53 -14.00
CA PHE A 80 -10.49 -7.37 -13.22
C PHE A 80 -11.95 -7.26 -13.69
N SER A 81 -12.20 -7.04 -14.99
CA SER A 81 -13.53 -6.74 -15.57
C SER A 81 -14.61 -7.77 -15.25
N ASP A 82 -14.24 -9.03 -15.09
CA ASP A 82 -15.17 -10.15 -14.86
C ASP A 82 -15.33 -10.52 -13.38
N ILE A 83 -14.90 -9.61 -12.47
CA ILE A 83 -14.79 -9.90 -11.03
C ILE A 83 -15.69 -8.98 -10.21
N GLU A 84 -16.75 -9.53 -9.64
CA GLU A 84 -17.73 -8.80 -8.80
C GLU A 84 -17.28 -8.56 -7.35
N THR A 85 -16.14 -9.13 -6.93
CA THR A 85 -15.69 -9.09 -5.53
C THR A 85 -14.86 -7.86 -5.18
N ILE A 86 -14.67 -6.92 -6.10
CA ILE A 86 -13.90 -5.69 -5.90
C ILE A 86 -14.81 -4.47 -6.02
N ASP A 87 -14.86 -3.66 -4.96
CA ASP A 87 -15.52 -2.36 -4.92
C ASP A 87 -14.46 -1.25 -5.08
N TYR A 88 -14.55 -0.48 -6.16
CA TYR A 88 -13.57 0.54 -6.52
C TYR A 88 -14.01 1.92 -6.04
N ARG A 89 -13.21 2.58 -5.24
CA ARG A 89 -13.50 3.89 -4.67
C ARG A 89 -12.39 4.88 -4.91
N VAL A 90 -12.71 6.06 -5.42
CA VAL A 90 -11.77 7.18 -5.48
C VAL A 90 -11.72 7.83 -4.10
N GLY A 91 -10.51 7.97 -3.54
CA GLY A 91 -10.34 8.56 -2.22
C GLY A 91 -8.89 8.86 -1.88
N GLN A 92 -8.69 9.69 -0.85
CA GLN A 92 -7.38 10.04 -0.31
C GLN A 92 -7.16 9.34 1.03
N ALA A 93 -5.89 9.05 1.34
CA ALA A 93 -5.51 8.33 2.57
C ALA A 93 -5.99 9.00 3.87
N GLN A 94 -6.09 10.32 3.88
CA GLN A 94 -6.51 11.09 5.07
C GLN A 94 -8.03 11.21 5.22
N ASN A 95 -8.80 10.73 4.24
CA ASN A 95 -10.26 10.75 4.27
C ASN A 95 -10.78 9.61 3.40
N LEU A 96 -10.68 8.40 3.93
CA LEU A 96 -11.07 7.20 3.20
C LEU A 96 -12.60 7.14 3.03
N PRO A 97 -13.09 6.85 1.81
CA PRO A 97 -14.53 6.73 1.53
C PRO A 97 -15.09 5.38 2.04
N ILE A 98 -14.73 5.02 3.26
CA ILE A 98 -15.13 3.78 3.94
C ILE A 98 -15.63 4.17 5.34
N PRO A 99 -16.83 3.73 5.78
CA PRO A 99 -17.32 3.98 7.13
C PRO A 99 -16.43 3.35 8.21
N ASP A 100 -16.59 3.80 9.45
CA ASP A 100 -15.92 3.24 10.62
C ASP A 100 -16.23 1.75 10.77
N ALA A 101 -15.27 0.99 11.28
CA ALA A 101 -15.45 -0.42 11.65
C ALA A 101 -16.09 -1.28 10.54
N THR A 102 -15.66 -1.08 9.29
CA THR A 102 -16.26 -1.75 8.11
C THR A 102 -15.47 -2.98 7.69
N VAL A 103 -14.12 -2.95 7.76
CA VAL A 103 -13.27 -4.00 7.20
C VAL A 103 -12.59 -4.83 8.26
N ASP A 104 -12.31 -6.09 7.94
CA ASP A 104 -11.58 -6.99 8.84
C ASP A 104 -10.05 -6.79 8.69
N TYR A 105 -9.61 -6.35 7.51
CA TYR A 105 -8.20 -6.09 7.18
C TYR A 105 -8.05 -4.78 6.41
N ALA A 106 -6.97 -4.06 6.65
CA ALA A 106 -6.54 -2.92 5.84
C ALA A 106 -5.09 -3.14 5.40
N PHE A 107 -4.82 -2.91 4.13
CA PHE A 107 -3.49 -3.03 3.53
C PHE A 107 -3.10 -1.73 2.86
N ALA A 108 -1.80 -1.40 2.94
CA ALA A 108 -1.18 -0.38 2.11
C ALA A 108 0.21 -0.88 1.71
N ASN A 109 0.44 -1.01 0.38
CA ASN A 109 1.70 -1.52 -0.13
C ASN A 109 2.39 -0.46 -0.98
N MET A 110 3.63 -0.12 -0.65
CA MET A 110 4.45 0.85 -1.37
C MET A 110 3.67 2.15 -1.65
N TYR A 111 2.97 2.64 -0.64
CA TYR A 111 2.04 3.76 -0.76
C TYR A 111 2.32 4.90 0.21
N LEU A 112 2.71 4.56 1.46
CA LEU A 112 2.81 5.55 2.53
C LEU A 112 3.84 6.65 2.22
N HIS A 113 4.92 6.32 1.50
CA HIS A 113 5.95 7.28 1.09
C HIS A 113 5.46 8.33 0.06
N HIS A 114 4.31 8.13 -0.56
CA HIS A 114 3.65 9.13 -1.41
C HIS A 114 2.67 10.04 -0.65
N VAL A 115 2.33 9.70 0.61
CA VAL A 115 1.29 10.38 1.39
C VAL A 115 1.84 11.63 2.09
N GLU A 116 1.09 12.72 2.10
CA GLU A 116 1.53 13.98 2.73
C GLU A 116 1.64 13.88 4.25
N PHE A 117 0.65 13.23 4.90
CA PHE A 117 0.59 13.03 6.34
C PHE A 117 0.45 11.54 6.68
N PRO A 118 1.56 10.78 6.74
CA PRO A 118 1.54 9.33 6.95
C PRO A 118 0.83 8.88 8.23
N SER A 119 1.05 9.60 9.35
CA SER A 119 0.38 9.28 10.63
C SER A 119 -1.14 9.46 10.56
N GLY A 120 -1.62 10.47 9.82
CA GLY A 120 -3.05 10.68 9.59
C GLY A 120 -3.67 9.60 8.70
N ALA A 121 -2.93 9.15 7.69
CA ALA A 121 -3.34 8.03 6.85
C ALA A 121 -3.46 6.72 7.65
N ILE A 122 -2.50 6.45 8.53
CA ILE A 122 -2.54 5.29 9.43
C ILE A 122 -3.77 5.37 10.35
N ALA A 123 -4.06 6.55 10.92
CA ALA A 123 -5.25 6.73 11.78
C ALA A 123 -6.56 6.45 11.02
N GLU A 124 -6.66 6.89 9.75
CA GLU A 124 -7.82 6.58 8.90
C GLU A 124 -7.93 5.08 8.57
N MET A 125 -6.81 4.42 8.29
CA MET A 125 -6.80 2.96 8.09
C MET A 125 -7.27 2.21 9.35
N VAL A 126 -6.88 2.69 10.53
CA VAL A 126 -7.34 2.12 11.82
C VAL A 126 -8.81 2.44 12.07
N ARG A 127 -9.31 3.64 11.70
CA ARG A 127 -10.72 4.00 11.83
C ARG A 127 -11.65 3.01 11.14
N ILE A 128 -11.31 2.63 9.90
CA ILE A 128 -12.14 1.74 9.08
C ILE A 128 -12.08 0.27 9.52
N LEU A 129 -11.08 -0.13 10.31
CA LEU A 129 -10.99 -1.49 10.85
C LEU A 129 -12.07 -1.75 11.89
N LYS A 130 -12.65 -2.95 11.84
CA LYS A 130 -13.46 -3.51 12.93
C LYS A 130 -12.60 -3.73 14.18
N PRO A 131 -13.20 -3.88 15.38
CA PRO A 131 -12.48 -4.40 16.54
C PRO A 131 -11.80 -5.74 16.20
N SER A 132 -10.55 -5.92 16.62
CA SER A 132 -9.67 -7.05 16.24
C SER A 132 -9.36 -7.15 14.74
N GLY A 133 -9.64 -6.12 13.96
CA GLY A 133 -9.17 -6.01 12.58
C GLY A 133 -7.67 -5.70 12.51
N LYS A 134 -7.01 -6.11 11.44
CA LYS A 134 -5.56 -5.96 11.29
C LYS A 134 -5.19 -4.95 10.22
N LEU A 135 -4.20 -4.11 10.53
CA LEU A 135 -3.50 -3.27 9.56
C LEU A 135 -2.18 -3.92 9.16
N VAL A 136 -1.89 -3.97 7.87
CA VAL A 136 -0.58 -4.35 7.34
C VAL A 136 -0.10 -3.30 6.34
N ILE A 137 1.10 -2.79 6.57
CA ILE A 137 1.78 -1.83 5.68
C ILE A 137 3.12 -2.41 5.28
N THR A 138 3.41 -2.41 3.99
CA THR A 138 4.73 -2.67 3.43
C THR A 138 5.23 -1.41 2.75
N ASP A 139 6.43 -0.96 3.10
CA ASP A 139 7.01 0.27 2.55
C ASP A 139 8.54 0.28 2.69
N LEU A 140 9.19 1.33 2.21
CA LEU A 140 10.62 1.48 2.14
C LEU A 140 11.24 1.82 3.50
N ASP A 141 12.32 1.15 3.87
CA ASP A 141 13.21 1.62 4.93
C ASP A 141 13.83 2.97 4.54
N GLU A 142 14.18 3.83 5.53
CA GLU A 142 14.80 5.13 5.29
C GLU A 142 16.04 5.02 4.39
N HIS A 143 16.15 5.90 3.40
CA HIS A 143 17.22 5.93 2.42
C HIS A 143 17.57 7.36 1.97
N GLU A 144 18.62 7.51 1.13
CA GLU A 144 19.12 8.81 0.66
C GLU A 144 19.14 8.95 -0.89
N PHE A 145 18.41 8.09 -1.62
CA PHE A 145 18.38 8.09 -3.09
C PHE A 145 17.47 9.20 -3.64
N ASN A 146 18.02 10.40 -3.85
CA ASN A 146 17.25 11.59 -4.25
C ASN A 146 16.57 11.48 -5.61
N PHE A 147 17.10 10.70 -6.55
CA PHE A 147 16.48 10.52 -7.88
C PHE A 147 15.06 9.93 -7.79
N LEU A 148 14.73 9.15 -6.75
CA LEU A 148 13.39 8.63 -6.55
C LEU A 148 12.37 9.75 -6.29
N ARG A 149 12.76 10.78 -5.53
CA ARG A 149 11.93 11.96 -5.34
C ARG A 149 11.71 12.73 -6.65
N GLU A 150 12.73 12.82 -7.47
CA GLU A 150 12.68 13.60 -8.72
C GLU A 150 11.92 12.85 -9.82
N GLU A 151 12.14 11.54 -9.96
CA GLU A 151 11.64 10.72 -11.06
C GLU A 151 10.32 10.00 -10.72
N HIS A 152 10.16 9.51 -9.46
CA HIS A 152 8.98 8.75 -9.02
C HIS A 152 8.05 9.55 -8.11
N HIS A 153 8.39 10.81 -7.81
CA HIS A 153 7.59 11.71 -6.98
C HIS A 153 7.37 11.23 -5.54
N ASP A 154 8.37 10.53 -4.96
CA ASP A 154 8.38 10.14 -3.57
C ASP A 154 8.39 11.39 -2.69
N ARG A 155 7.47 11.50 -1.75
CA ARG A 155 7.46 12.60 -0.77
C ARG A 155 8.41 12.32 0.38
N TRP A 156 8.49 11.06 0.79
CA TRP A 156 9.34 10.57 1.87
C TRP A 156 10.40 9.65 1.32
N MET A 157 11.59 9.77 1.86
CA MET A 157 12.74 8.93 1.51
C MET A 157 12.72 7.66 2.40
N GLY A 158 11.63 6.89 2.32
CA GLY A 158 11.36 5.80 3.23
C GLY A 158 11.12 6.24 4.68
N PHE A 159 11.08 5.29 5.60
CA PHE A 159 10.71 5.54 6.99
C PHE A 159 11.64 4.82 7.96
N LYS A 160 11.88 5.47 9.11
CA LYS A 160 12.43 4.78 10.29
C LYS A 160 11.35 3.88 10.87
N ARG A 161 11.65 2.61 11.07
CA ARG A 161 10.70 1.65 11.66
C ARG A 161 10.18 2.11 13.03
N ALA A 162 11.03 2.80 13.82
CA ALA A 162 10.63 3.40 15.10
C ALA A 162 9.55 4.49 14.96
N ASP A 163 9.50 5.22 13.85
CA ASP A 163 8.45 6.22 13.62
C ASP A 163 7.14 5.54 13.20
N ILE A 164 7.19 4.49 12.38
CA ILE A 164 6.04 3.64 12.05
C ILE A 164 5.44 3.04 13.33
N GLU A 165 6.28 2.49 14.23
CA GLU A 165 5.83 1.94 15.50
C GLU A 165 5.09 2.97 16.35
N LYS A 166 5.65 4.19 16.49
CA LYS A 166 5.00 5.28 17.22
C LYS A 166 3.65 5.68 16.62
N TRP A 167 3.55 5.72 15.28
CA TRP A 167 2.29 6.07 14.61
C TRP A 167 1.23 4.97 14.78
N PHE A 168 1.63 3.69 14.76
CA PHE A 168 0.74 2.57 15.04
C PHE A 168 0.22 2.62 16.48
N GLN A 169 1.13 2.84 17.47
CA GLN A 169 0.76 3.02 18.88
C GLN A 169 -0.18 4.21 19.07
N SER A 170 0.13 5.36 18.45
CA SER A 170 -0.69 6.57 18.54
C SER A 170 -2.08 6.41 17.90
N ALA A 171 -2.21 5.55 16.91
CA ALA A 171 -3.47 5.21 16.27
C ALA A 171 -4.30 4.17 17.07
N GLY A 172 -3.75 3.63 18.17
CA GLY A 172 -4.43 2.68 19.06
C GLY A 172 -4.28 1.22 18.67
N LEU A 173 -3.32 0.89 17.82
CA LEU A 173 -2.99 -0.50 17.49
C LEU A 173 -2.20 -1.16 18.63
N ARG A 174 -2.40 -2.44 18.79
CA ARG A 174 -1.68 -3.36 19.70
C ARG A 174 -1.06 -4.50 18.90
N ASP A 175 -0.27 -5.34 19.56
CA ASP A 175 0.43 -6.47 18.95
C ASP A 175 1.19 -6.05 17.69
N ILE A 176 1.96 -4.95 17.84
CA ILE A 176 2.68 -4.30 16.75
C ILE A 176 3.95 -5.08 16.46
N HIS A 177 4.13 -5.48 15.20
CA HIS A 177 5.33 -6.13 14.70
C HIS A 177 5.83 -5.37 13.47
N ILE A 178 7.14 -5.11 13.42
CA ILE A 178 7.78 -4.44 12.28
C ILE A 178 9.07 -5.18 11.96
N ASP A 179 9.07 -5.88 10.83
CA ASP A 179 10.19 -6.70 10.39
C ASP A 179 10.60 -6.37 8.94
N SER A 180 11.79 -6.85 8.55
CA SER A 180 12.20 -6.85 7.14
C SER A 180 11.53 -8.03 6.44
N ILE A 181 11.05 -7.80 5.21
CA ILE A 181 10.59 -8.90 4.34
C ILE A 181 11.76 -9.74 3.81
N GLY A 182 12.99 -9.21 3.90
CA GLY A 182 14.18 -9.89 3.37
C GLY A 182 14.41 -9.67 1.87
N THR A 183 13.58 -8.84 1.23
CA THR A 183 13.72 -8.40 -0.16
C THR A 183 13.91 -6.88 -0.24
N CYS A 184 14.34 -6.39 -1.37
CA CYS A 184 14.60 -4.98 -1.62
C CYS A 184 13.72 -4.45 -2.75
N CYS A 185 13.41 -3.16 -2.68
CA CYS A 185 12.95 -2.38 -3.82
C CYS A 185 14.18 -1.93 -4.62
N GLU A 186 14.23 -2.29 -5.89
CA GLU A 186 15.31 -1.93 -6.78
C GLU A 186 14.85 -0.91 -7.83
N ALA A 187 15.62 0.15 -8.02
CA ALA A 187 15.33 1.16 -9.02
C ALA A 187 16.60 1.69 -9.67
N ARG A 188 16.51 2.08 -10.94
CA ARG A 188 17.58 2.77 -11.67
C ARG A 188 17.09 4.14 -12.10
N SER A 189 17.97 5.15 -12.00
CA SER A 189 17.67 6.46 -12.56
C SER A 189 17.48 6.37 -14.09
N SER A 190 16.70 7.26 -14.65
CA SER A 190 16.39 7.30 -16.08
C SER A 190 17.65 7.46 -16.96
N CYS A 191 18.70 8.11 -16.44
CA CYS A 191 20.00 8.23 -17.10
C CYS A 191 20.92 7.02 -16.87
N GLY A 192 20.52 6.06 -16.01
CA GLY A 192 21.29 4.86 -15.68
C GLY A 192 22.51 5.07 -14.79
N SER A 193 22.75 6.30 -14.29
CA SER A 193 23.93 6.63 -13.46
C SER A 193 23.79 6.22 -12.00
N GLU A 194 22.56 6.07 -11.50
CA GLU A 194 22.29 5.70 -10.11
C GLU A 194 21.47 4.41 -10.05
N PHE A 195 21.73 3.63 -9.01
CA PHE A 195 21.01 2.41 -8.67
C PHE A 195 20.67 2.41 -7.18
N ALA A 196 19.41 2.25 -6.85
CA ALA A 196 18.91 2.09 -5.50
C ALA A 196 18.58 0.61 -5.24
N SER A 197 18.94 0.13 -4.06
CA SER A 197 18.46 -1.13 -3.49
C SER A 197 18.08 -0.84 -2.04
N ILE A 198 16.79 -0.81 -1.74
CA ILE A 198 16.24 -0.32 -0.49
C ILE A 198 15.47 -1.44 0.17
N GLY A 199 15.77 -1.70 1.46
CA GLY A 199 15.03 -2.70 2.23
C GLY A 199 13.54 -2.38 2.30
N ILE A 200 12.71 -3.41 2.24
CA ILE A 200 11.27 -3.30 2.42
C ILE A 200 10.94 -3.82 3.82
N PHE A 201 10.29 -2.96 4.63
CA PHE A 201 9.72 -3.40 5.90
C PHE A 201 8.26 -3.81 5.74
N LEU A 202 7.81 -4.68 6.64
CA LEU A 202 6.41 -5.00 6.87
C LEU A 202 6.07 -4.62 8.30
N ALA A 203 5.06 -3.77 8.45
CA ALA A 203 4.50 -3.39 9.74
C ALA A 203 3.08 -3.94 9.86
N SER A 204 2.78 -4.58 10.98
CA SER A 204 1.43 -5.08 11.29
C SER A 204 1.00 -4.72 12.70
N GLY A 205 -0.32 -4.61 12.90
CA GLY A 205 -0.92 -4.36 14.21
C GLY A 205 -2.41 -4.65 14.21
N GLU A 206 -2.97 -4.90 15.40
CA GLU A 206 -4.39 -5.20 15.61
C GLU A 206 -5.10 -4.05 16.33
N LYS A 207 -6.33 -3.73 15.90
CA LYS A 207 -7.18 -2.70 16.52
C LYS A 207 -7.85 -3.19 17.80
#